data_74250cf4c4ecda1343d65679ee3cf459
#
_entry.id   74250cf4c4ecda1343d65679ee3cf459
#
_cell.length_a   1.000
_cell.length_b   1.000
_cell.length_c   1.000
_cell.angle_alpha   90.00
_cell.angle_beta   90.00
_cell.angle_gamma   90.00
#
_symmetry.space_group_name_H-M   'P 1'
#
loop_
_entity.id
_entity.type
_entity.pdbx_description
1 polymer ?
#
loop_
_entity_poly.entity_id
_entity_poly.type
_entity_poly.pdbx_seq_one_letter_code
_entity_poly.pdbx_strand_id
1 'polypeptide(L)'
;MARRPEAVYQLLDELLGAYRPIAEEELARVESYAREHGQTEALQPWDWSYWAQQYQRAYYELDEEMLRPYFELSRVSDAVFGLATTLYGIHFTPRPDLPLYHPDVRAYEVTDVDGSYLGLLYTDFFPREGKQSGAWMNNLQEQYHSAEGVDHRPHIVLVMNFTPPTEEHPALLTPGEVRTFLHEFGHALHGMFASARYSSLSGTNVVRDFVELPSQLMENWLDERTWLLTFARHYESGEALPEELIQRMEQARHFLVGYAACRQLSFGYLDMAWHTITEPLGEGLDTKAFEEQAWQRAVLLAPSPAPCQMSTSFGHIFSGGYAAGYYGYKWAEVLDADAFAAFQEEGIFSRETAGRFRREVLSEGDKRDAEQLYEAFRGKAPTIDALLRRDGVKA
;
A
#
# COMPACT_ATOMS: atom_id res chain seq x y z
N MET A 1 13.00 8.37 -10.21
CA MET A 1 12.18 9.41 -10.85
C MET A 1 12.56 10.82 -10.37
N ALA A 2 12.46 11.17 -9.10
CA ALA A 2 12.75 12.53 -8.61
C ALA A 2 14.20 13.01 -8.79
N ARG A 3 15.18 12.13 -8.64
CA ARG A 3 16.62 12.37 -8.86
C ARG A 3 17.29 13.45 -8.01
N ARG A 4 16.56 14.41 -7.43
CA ARG A 4 17.08 15.51 -6.61
C ARG A 4 16.04 16.00 -5.60
N PRO A 5 16.52 16.54 -4.45
CA PRO A 5 15.63 16.95 -3.36
C PRO A 5 14.57 17.99 -3.77
N GLU A 6 14.90 18.90 -4.68
CA GLU A 6 13.98 19.96 -5.12
C GLU A 6 12.71 19.38 -5.77
N ALA A 7 12.85 18.31 -6.58
CA ALA A 7 11.70 17.65 -7.20
C ALA A 7 10.83 16.94 -6.17
N VAL A 8 11.44 16.38 -5.10
CA VAL A 8 10.71 15.80 -3.98
C VAL A 8 9.90 16.84 -3.24
N TYR A 9 10.56 17.93 -2.82
CA TYR A 9 9.88 19.05 -2.12
C TYR A 9 8.77 19.66 -2.97
N GLN A 10 8.98 19.79 -4.29
CA GLN A 10 7.96 20.29 -5.20
C GLN A 10 6.69 19.42 -5.14
N LEU A 11 6.81 18.09 -5.27
CA LEU A 11 5.65 17.19 -5.16
C LEU A 11 4.98 17.28 -3.78
N LEU A 12 5.79 17.24 -2.70
CA LEU A 12 5.25 17.33 -1.35
C LEU A 12 4.48 18.64 -1.13
N ASP A 13 4.99 19.77 -1.63
CA ASP A 13 4.36 21.09 -1.52
C ASP A 13 3.09 21.20 -2.38
N GLU A 14 3.09 20.64 -3.60
CA GLU A 14 1.90 20.60 -4.47
C GLU A 14 0.77 19.78 -3.82
N LEU A 15 1.08 18.58 -3.32
CA LEU A 15 0.11 17.74 -2.62
C LEU A 15 -0.37 18.40 -1.32
N LEU A 16 0.54 18.97 -0.54
CA LEU A 16 0.16 19.65 0.71
C LEU A 16 -0.78 20.82 0.43
N GLY A 17 -0.52 21.59 -0.62
CA GLY A 17 -1.38 22.70 -1.04
C GLY A 17 -2.80 22.25 -1.37
N ALA A 18 -2.96 21.06 -1.96
CA ALA A 18 -4.27 20.49 -2.30
C ALA A 18 -5.00 19.88 -1.09
N TYR A 19 -4.29 19.13 -0.24
CA TYR A 19 -4.90 18.38 0.85
C TYR A 19 -5.10 19.18 2.14
N ARG A 20 -4.23 20.14 2.45
CA ARG A 20 -4.24 20.85 3.72
C ARG A 20 -5.57 21.56 4.03
N PRO A 21 -6.20 22.30 3.10
CA PRO A 21 -7.50 22.94 3.37
C PRO A 21 -8.58 21.92 3.78
N ILE A 22 -8.61 20.76 3.12
CA ILE A 22 -9.56 19.69 3.43
C ILE A 22 -9.25 19.09 4.79
N ALA A 23 -7.98 18.84 5.08
CA ALA A 23 -7.53 18.29 6.36
C ALA A 23 -7.87 19.21 7.55
N GLU A 24 -7.78 20.54 7.37
CA GLU A 24 -8.19 21.52 8.39
C GLU A 24 -9.70 21.49 8.62
N GLU A 25 -10.51 21.34 7.58
CA GLU A 25 -11.97 21.16 7.72
C GLU A 25 -12.33 19.83 8.39
N GLU A 26 -11.63 18.75 8.05
CA GLU A 26 -11.81 17.42 8.65
C GLU A 26 -11.46 17.45 10.14
N LEU A 27 -10.33 18.05 10.50
CA LEU A 27 -9.91 18.23 11.89
C LEU A 27 -10.99 19.02 12.67
N ALA A 28 -11.47 20.14 12.13
CA ALA A 28 -12.47 20.97 12.78
C ALA A 28 -13.80 20.21 13.03
N ARG A 29 -14.20 19.33 12.10
CA ARG A 29 -15.38 18.46 12.28
C ARG A 29 -15.21 17.46 13.41
N VAL A 30 -14.07 16.76 13.45
CA VAL A 30 -13.78 15.80 14.52
C VAL A 30 -13.64 16.50 15.87
N GLU A 31 -13.00 17.67 15.93
CA GLU A 31 -12.92 18.47 17.16
C GLU A 31 -14.28 18.94 17.66
N SER A 32 -15.17 19.40 16.76
CA SER A 32 -16.54 19.79 17.15
C SER A 32 -17.30 18.62 17.74
N TYR A 33 -17.25 17.47 17.07
CA TYR A 33 -17.87 16.24 17.56
C TYR A 33 -17.32 15.83 18.93
N ALA A 34 -16.01 15.86 19.11
CA ALA A 34 -15.36 15.52 20.37
C ALA A 34 -15.84 16.44 21.52
N ARG A 35 -15.92 17.75 21.28
CA ARG A 35 -16.42 18.73 22.28
C ARG A 35 -17.87 18.48 22.65
N GLU A 36 -18.72 18.17 21.68
CA GLU A 36 -20.13 17.83 21.92
C GLU A 36 -20.31 16.55 22.77
N HIS A 37 -19.28 15.67 22.75
CA HIS A 37 -19.27 14.41 23.47
C HIS A 37 -18.36 14.39 24.71
N GLY A 38 -17.98 15.57 25.22
CA GLY A 38 -17.35 15.72 26.54
C GLY A 38 -15.85 15.96 26.52
N GLN A 39 -15.22 16.12 25.36
CA GLN A 39 -13.81 16.56 25.28
C GLN A 39 -13.73 18.04 25.62
N THR A 40 -13.09 18.39 26.73
CA THR A 40 -12.98 19.77 27.21
C THR A 40 -11.70 20.47 26.79
N GLU A 41 -10.66 19.71 26.50
CA GLU A 41 -9.34 20.21 26.09
C GLU A 41 -9.14 20.06 24.58
N ALA A 42 -8.16 20.79 24.03
CA ALA A 42 -7.77 20.63 22.63
C ALA A 42 -7.29 19.21 22.36
N LEU A 43 -7.67 18.64 21.21
CA LEU A 43 -7.25 17.30 20.83
C LEU A 43 -5.72 17.22 20.75
N GLN A 44 -5.19 16.17 21.34
CA GLN A 44 -3.79 15.81 21.26
C GLN A 44 -3.60 14.69 20.23
N PRO A 45 -2.38 14.46 19.72
CA PRO A 45 -2.12 13.40 18.75
C PRO A 45 -2.59 11.99 19.16
N TRP A 46 -2.61 11.69 20.46
CA TRP A 46 -3.10 10.41 20.99
C TRP A 46 -4.64 10.31 21.11
N ASP A 47 -5.36 11.45 21.08
CA ASP A 47 -6.83 11.49 21.14
C ASP A 47 -7.46 11.29 19.76
N TRP A 48 -6.68 11.61 18.70
CA TRP A 48 -7.17 11.67 17.33
C TRP A 48 -7.85 10.39 16.87
N SER A 49 -7.18 9.25 16.98
CA SER A 49 -7.70 7.97 16.47
C SER A 49 -9.01 7.57 17.15
N TYR A 50 -9.12 7.84 18.45
CA TYR A 50 -10.35 7.57 19.20
C TYR A 50 -11.52 8.42 18.67
N TRP A 51 -11.34 9.74 18.61
CA TRP A 51 -12.42 10.64 18.20
C TRP A 51 -12.76 10.53 16.72
N ALA A 52 -11.78 10.30 15.85
CA ALA A 52 -11.99 10.01 14.45
C ALA A 52 -12.86 8.76 14.26
N GLN A 53 -12.58 7.67 14.99
CA GLN A 53 -13.39 6.45 14.94
C GLN A 53 -14.81 6.66 15.48
N GLN A 54 -14.98 7.40 16.60
CA GLN A 54 -16.30 7.72 17.12
C GLN A 54 -17.11 8.55 16.12
N TYR A 55 -16.46 9.53 15.49
CA TYR A 55 -17.09 10.33 14.44
C TYR A 55 -17.51 9.48 13.25
N GLN A 56 -16.64 8.58 12.78
CA GLN A 56 -16.93 7.65 11.68
C GLN A 56 -18.16 6.78 11.99
N ARG A 57 -18.20 6.18 13.18
CA ARG A 57 -19.35 5.36 13.64
C ARG A 57 -20.65 6.15 13.70
N ALA A 58 -20.59 7.42 14.13
CA ALA A 58 -21.78 8.25 14.28
C ALA A 58 -22.35 8.75 12.95
N TYR A 59 -21.51 9.08 11.99
CA TYR A 59 -21.93 9.72 10.74
C TYR A 59 -22.05 8.77 9.55
N TYR A 60 -21.23 7.71 9.51
CA TYR A 60 -21.28 6.73 8.43
C TYR A 60 -21.92 5.41 8.85
N GLU A 61 -22.25 5.27 10.15
CA GLU A 61 -22.79 4.03 10.73
C GLU A 61 -21.98 2.79 10.31
N LEU A 62 -20.67 2.97 10.13
CA LEU A 62 -19.73 1.96 9.66
C LEU A 62 -18.67 1.71 10.74
N ASP A 63 -18.52 0.44 11.09
CA ASP A 63 -17.42 -0.08 11.87
C ASP A 63 -16.76 -1.20 11.04
N GLU A 64 -15.46 -1.19 10.92
CA GLU A 64 -14.74 -2.23 10.17
C GLU A 64 -15.03 -3.64 10.70
N GLU A 65 -15.33 -3.78 12.00
CA GLU A 65 -15.71 -5.06 12.59
C GLU A 65 -17.03 -5.62 12.02
N MET A 66 -17.92 -4.78 11.50
CA MET A 66 -19.14 -5.22 10.80
C MET A 66 -18.85 -5.89 9.46
N LEU A 67 -17.71 -5.57 8.86
CA LEU A 67 -17.29 -6.07 7.55
C LEU A 67 -16.45 -7.34 7.65
N ARG A 68 -15.76 -7.55 8.76
CA ARG A 68 -14.87 -8.69 9.01
C ARG A 68 -15.50 -10.06 8.69
N PRO A 69 -16.78 -10.36 9.05
CA PRO A 69 -17.41 -11.64 8.73
C PRO A 69 -17.52 -11.97 7.24
N TYR A 70 -17.37 -10.97 6.37
CA TYR A 70 -17.47 -11.14 4.91
C TYR A 70 -16.12 -11.33 4.23
N PHE A 71 -15.01 -11.22 4.98
CA PHE A 71 -13.64 -11.29 4.48
C PHE A 71 -12.86 -12.45 5.11
N GLU A 72 -13.36 -13.68 4.92
CA GLU A 72 -12.64 -14.90 5.31
C GLU A 72 -11.36 -15.03 4.50
N LEU A 73 -10.21 -15.24 5.16
CA LEU A 73 -8.88 -15.25 4.55
C LEU A 73 -8.76 -16.21 3.37
N SER A 74 -9.36 -17.41 3.44
CA SER A 74 -9.30 -18.36 2.33
C SER A 74 -10.01 -17.84 1.08
N ARG A 75 -11.20 -17.25 1.23
CA ARG A 75 -11.95 -16.65 0.12
C ARG A 75 -11.27 -15.40 -0.42
N VAL A 76 -10.70 -14.57 0.45
CA VAL A 76 -9.91 -13.41 0.04
C VAL A 76 -8.69 -13.87 -0.77
N SER A 77 -7.99 -14.92 -0.32
CA SER A 77 -6.83 -15.46 -1.06
C SER A 77 -7.22 -15.95 -2.45
N ASP A 78 -8.32 -16.70 -2.54
CA ASP A 78 -8.86 -17.20 -3.81
C ASP A 78 -9.27 -16.03 -4.74
N ALA A 79 -9.82 -14.95 -4.17
CA ALA A 79 -10.22 -13.77 -4.93
C ALA A 79 -9.02 -12.96 -5.43
N VAL A 80 -7.97 -12.80 -4.61
CA VAL A 80 -6.72 -12.12 -5.00
C VAL A 80 -6.01 -12.89 -6.11
N PHE A 81 -5.89 -14.21 -5.98
CA PHE A 81 -5.32 -15.05 -7.04
C PHE A 81 -6.21 -15.08 -8.28
N GLY A 82 -7.53 -15.14 -8.11
CA GLY A 82 -8.51 -15.05 -9.19
C GLY A 82 -8.46 -13.74 -9.95
N LEU A 83 -8.17 -12.62 -9.27
CA LEU A 83 -7.95 -11.32 -9.91
C LEU A 83 -6.74 -11.38 -10.84
N ALA A 84 -5.61 -11.91 -10.38
CA ALA A 84 -4.42 -12.06 -11.22
C ALA A 84 -4.66 -13.02 -12.39
N THR A 85 -5.42 -14.11 -12.17
CA THR A 85 -5.85 -15.00 -13.26
C THR A 85 -6.69 -14.25 -14.29
N THR A 86 -7.61 -13.40 -13.85
CA THR A 86 -8.46 -12.60 -14.73
C THR A 86 -7.64 -11.60 -15.55
N LEU A 87 -6.75 -10.86 -14.90
CA LEU A 87 -5.95 -9.80 -15.51
C LEU A 87 -4.84 -10.36 -16.41
N TYR A 88 -4.12 -11.37 -15.94
CA TYR A 88 -2.87 -11.81 -16.58
C TYR A 88 -2.94 -13.24 -17.14
N GLY A 89 -3.97 -14.01 -16.81
CA GLY A 89 -4.09 -15.41 -17.24
C GLY A 89 -3.20 -16.39 -16.49
N ILE A 90 -2.56 -15.99 -15.40
CA ILE A 90 -1.69 -16.85 -14.59
C ILE A 90 -2.51 -17.73 -13.64
N HIS A 91 -1.93 -18.89 -13.26
CA HIS A 91 -2.58 -19.85 -12.38
C HIS A 91 -1.71 -20.18 -11.17
N PHE A 92 -2.37 -20.41 -10.04
CA PHE A 92 -1.74 -20.74 -8.76
C PHE A 92 -2.14 -22.16 -8.35
N THR A 93 -1.16 -23.08 -8.32
CA THR A 93 -1.38 -24.47 -7.95
C THR A 93 -0.74 -24.76 -6.58
N PRO A 94 -1.52 -25.16 -5.56
CA PRO A 94 -0.95 -25.51 -4.26
C PRO A 94 0.12 -26.62 -4.35
N ARG A 95 1.22 -26.44 -3.63
CA ARG A 95 2.36 -27.36 -3.58
C ARG A 95 2.65 -27.81 -2.15
N PRO A 96 1.78 -28.68 -1.57
CA PRO A 96 1.95 -29.19 -0.21
C PRO A 96 3.13 -30.17 -0.08
N ASP A 97 3.70 -30.61 -1.18
CA ASP A 97 4.87 -31.48 -1.28
C ASP A 97 6.20 -30.77 -1.05
N LEU A 98 6.23 -29.41 -1.13
CA LEU A 98 7.45 -28.65 -0.92
C LEU A 98 7.79 -28.51 0.59
N PRO A 99 9.07 -28.51 0.96
CA PRO A 99 9.49 -28.23 2.32
C PRO A 99 9.17 -26.79 2.69
N LEU A 100 8.50 -26.58 3.83
CA LEU A 100 8.11 -25.27 4.34
C LEU A 100 8.89 -24.97 5.61
N TYR A 101 9.22 -23.71 5.83
CA TYR A 101 9.96 -23.26 7.02
C TYR A 101 9.06 -23.11 8.28
N HIS A 102 7.74 -23.13 8.11
CA HIS A 102 6.76 -23.11 9.20
C HIS A 102 5.46 -23.80 8.77
N PRO A 103 4.72 -24.48 9.69
CA PRO A 103 3.50 -25.21 9.36
C PRO A 103 2.36 -24.34 8.77
N ASP A 104 2.30 -23.06 9.15
CA ASP A 104 1.29 -22.11 8.69
C ASP A 104 1.56 -21.56 7.28
N VAL A 105 2.78 -21.74 6.78
CA VAL A 105 3.16 -21.29 5.43
C VAL A 105 2.49 -22.20 4.39
N ARG A 106 2.08 -21.59 3.27
CA ARG A 106 1.59 -22.31 2.10
C ARG A 106 2.44 -21.96 0.89
N ALA A 107 2.68 -22.93 0.03
CA ALA A 107 3.42 -22.75 -1.21
C ALA A 107 2.51 -22.99 -2.42
N TYR A 108 2.72 -22.19 -3.46
CA TYR A 108 2.01 -22.28 -4.73
C TYR A 108 3.01 -22.24 -5.87
N GLU A 109 2.85 -23.15 -6.83
CA GLU A 109 3.47 -23.03 -8.14
C GLU A 109 2.66 -22.05 -8.99
N VAL A 110 3.33 -21.10 -9.60
CA VAL A 110 2.70 -20.11 -10.49
C VAL A 110 3.09 -20.42 -11.93
N THR A 111 2.08 -20.54 -12.79
CA THR A 111 2.28 -20.78 -14.24
C THR A 111 1.62 -19.70 -15.07
N ASP A 112 2.22 -19.42 -16.24
CA ASP A 112 1.66 -18.46 -17.21
C ASP A 112 0.49 -19.07 -18.00
N VAL A 113 -0.17 -18.24 -18.81
CA VAL A 113 -1.31 -18.62 -19.66
C VAL A 113 -1.01 -19.79 -20.61
N ASP A 114 0.24 -19.95 -21.02
CA ASP A 114 0.72 -21.06 -21.87
C ASP A 114 1.19 -22.30 -21.08
N GLY A 115 1.05 -22.25 -19.75
CA GLY A 115 1.49 -23.32 -18.84
C GLY A 115 2.99 -23.28 -18.49
N SER A 116 3.74 -22.29 -18.96
CA SER A 116 5.14 -22.14 -18.58
C SER A 116 5.30 -21.74 -17.12
N TYR A 117 6.35 -22.26 -16.47
CA TYR A 117 6.64 -22.00 -15.06
C TYR A 117 7.10 -20.56 -14.84
N LEU A 118 6.40 -19.82 -13.98
CA LEU A 118 6.74 -18.43 -13.61
C LEU A 118 7.51 -18.33 -12.29
N GLY A 119 7.27 -19.21 -11.33
CA GLY A 119 7.93 -19.16 -10.03
C GLY A 119 7.15 -19.85 -8.91
N LEU A 120 7.67 -19.69 -7.67
CA LEU A 120 6.99 -20.13 -6.47
C LEU A 120 6.53 -18.93 -5.66
N LEU A 121 5.31 -19.01 -5.13
CA LEU A 121 4.76 -18.05 -4.19
C LEU A 121 4.54 -18.74 -2.85
N TYR A 122 5.10 -18.18 -1.79
CA TYR A 122 4.84 -18.59 -0.41
C TYR A 122 3.99 -17.54 0.28
N THR A 123 3.03 -17.97 1.10
CA THR A 123 2.21 -17.09 1.93
C THR A 123 2.41 -17.43 3.40
N ASP A 124 2.75 -16.43 4.21
CA ASP A 124 3.01 -16.51 5.64
C ASP A 124 2.16 -15.45 6.36
N PHE A 125 0.93 -15.81 6.69
CA PHE A 125 -0.10 -14.84 7.06
C PHE A 125 -0.19 -14.51 8.56
N PHE A 126 0.33 -15.36 9.45
CA PHE A 126 0.03 -15.25 10.88
C PHE A 126 1.23 -14.81 11.71
N PRO A 127 0.99 -14.03 12.80
CA PRO A 127 2.03 -13.66 13.75
C PRO A 127 2.53 -14.88 14.53
N ARG A 128 3.78 -14.84 14.95
CA ARG A 128 4.40 -15.82 15.86
C ARG A 128 5.61 -15.22 16.55
N GLU A 129 6.11 -15.88 17.58
CA GLU A 129 7.35 -15.48 18.25
C GLU A 129 8.52 -15.38 17.25
N GLY A 130 9.27 -14.30 17.32
CA GLY A 130 10.39 -14.00 16.43
C GLY A 130 10.02 -13.45 15.04
N LYS A 131 8.75 -13.39 14.68
CA LYS A 131 8.30 -12.74 13.45
C LYS A 131 8.09 -11.24 13.68
N GLN A 132 8.70 -10.43 12.81
CA GLN A 132 8.54 -8.97 12.85
C GLN A 132 7.08 -8.58 12.53
N SER A 133 6.59 -7.51 13.17
CA SER A 133 5.28 -6.94 12.89
C SER A 133 5.26 -6.21 11.54
N GLY A 134 4.07 -5.99 10.98
CA GLY A 134 3.86 -5.38 9.67
C GLY A 134 3.62 -6.41 8.58
N ALA A 135 3.73 -5.98 7.33
CA ALA A 135 3.62 -6.83 6.16
C ALA A 135 4.74 -6.46 5.17
N TRP A 136 5.19 -7.42 4.40
CA TRP A 136 6.18 -7.22 3.35
C TRP A 136 6.21 -8.39 2.36
N MET A 137 6.64 -8.10 1.15
CA MET A 137 7.07 -9.08 0.17
C MET A 137 8.59 -9.23 0.25
N ASN A 138 9.09 -10.45 0.06
CA ASN A 138 10.53 -10.69 -0.09
C ASN A 138 10.80 -11.75 -1.16
N ASN A 139 11.95 -11.62 -1.84
CA ASN A 139 12.46 -12.66 -2.73
C ASN A 139 13.37 -13.60 -1.94
N LEU A 140 12.99 -14.87 -1.83
CA LEU A 140 13.89 -15.93 -1.38
C LEU A 140 14.91 -16.27 -2.48
N GLN A 141 14.51 -16.08 -3.72
CA GLN A 141 15.31 -16.13 -4.91
C GLN A 141 14.79 -15.10 -5.90
N GLU A 142 15.69 -14.26 -6.44
CA GLU A 142 15.39 -13.36 -7.53
C GLU A 142 15.28 -14.12 -8.86
N GLN A 143 14.57 -13.53 -9.84
CA GLN A 143 14.67 -13.99 -11.22
C GLN A 143 16.01 -13.50 -11.83
N TYR A 144 16.71 -14.35 -12.56
CA TYR A 144 17.90 -13.99 -13.31
C TYR A 144 18.22 -15.03 -14.39
N HIS A 145 19.11 -14.68 -15.34
CA HIS A 145 19.69 -15.65 -16.27
C HIS A 145 21.11 -16.01 -15.86
N SER A 146 21.40 -17.31 -15.81
CA SER A 146 22.77 -17.79 -15.58
C SER A 146 23.71 -17.46 -16.74
N ALA A 147 25.01 -17.71 -16.58
CA ALA A 147 25.99 -17.53 -17.63
C ALA A 147 25.71 -18.43 -18.85
N GLU A 148 25.09 -19.59 -18.63
CA GLU A 148 24.67 -20.56 -19.65
C GLU A 148 23.34 -20.17 -20.32
N GLY A 149 22.69 -19.07 -19.89
CA GLY A 149 21.43 -18.56 -20.44
C GLY A 149 20.17 -19.24 -19.87
N VAL A 150 20.29 -19.97 -18.77
CA VAL A 150 19.14 -20.58 -18.10
C VAL A 150 18.39 -19.48 -17.32
N ASP A 151 17.08 -19.38 -17.53
CA ASP A 151 16.20 -18.49 -16.74
C ASP A 151 15.86 -19.15 -15.41
N HIS A 152 16.39 -18.59 -14.34
CA HIS A 152 16.08 -18.97 -12.96
C HIS A 152 14.89 -18.15 -12.48
N ARG A 153 13.76 -18.82 -12.29
CA ARG A 153 12.52 -18.15 -11.88
C ARG A 153 12.48 -17.82 -10.38
N PRO A 154 11.74 -16.78 -9.98
CA PRO A 154 11.76 -16.28 -8.61
C PRO A 154 11.06 -17.22 -7.62
N HIS A 155 11.51 -17.19 -6.37
CA HIS A 155 10.79 -17.70 -5.20
C HIS A 155 10.43 -16.52 -4.31
N ILE A 156 9.15 -16.24 -4.16
CA ILE A 156 8.61 -15.05 -3.50
C ILE A 156 7.87 -15.47 -2.24
N VAL A 157 8.02 -14.71 -1.16
CA VAL A 157 7.22 -14.87 0.05
C VAL A 157 6.47 -13.59 0.36
N LEU A 158 5.17 -13.75 0.66
CA LEU A 158 4.33 -12.71 1.25
C LEU A 158 4.25 -12.96 2.76
N VAL A 159 4.69 -12.00 3.54
CA VAL A 159 4.70 -12.08 4.99
C VAL A 159 3.73 -11.05 5.56
N MET A 160 2.81 -11.51 6.41
CA MET A 160 1.79 -10.68 7.03
C MET A 160 1.60 -11.07 8.49
N ASN A 161 0.80 -10.31 9.22
CA ASN A 161 0.49 -10.58 10.61
C ASN A 161 -1.02 -10.43 10.87
N PHE A 162 -1.82 -11.15 10.08
CA PHE A 162 -3.27 -11.17 10.20
C PHE A 162 -3.72 -11.90 11.47
N THR A 163 -4.91 -11.56 11.96
CA THR A 163 -5.50 -12.25 13.10
C THR A 163 -5.67 -13.75 12.77
N PRO A 164 -5.04 -14.66 13.55
CA PRO A 164 -5.14 -16.09 13.28
C PRO A 164 -6.55 -16.61 13.55
N PRO A 165 -6.90 -17.79 12.98
CA PRO A 165 -8.16 -18.45 13.29
C PRO A 165 -8.18 -18.91 14.75
N THR A 166 -9.38 -19.03 15.30
CA THR A 166 -9.64 -19.64 16.62
C THR A 166 -10.34 -21.00 16.46
N GLU A 167 -10.65 -21.67 17.57
CA GLU A 167 -11.45 -22.88 17.52
C GLU A 167 -12.90 -22.61 17.05
N GLU A 168 -13.39 -21.37 17.23
CA GLU A 168 -14.77 -20.98 16.94
C GLU A 168 -14.90 -20.27 15.57
N HIS A 169 -13.84 -19.60 15.10
CA HIS A 169 -13.90 -18.77 13.90
C HIS A 169 -12.69 -18.97 12.99
N PRO A 170 -12.89 -19.00 11.65
CA PRO A 170 -11.78 -18.91 10.69
C PRO A 170 -11.04 -17.57 10.81
N ALA A 171 -9.91 -17.43 10.13
CA ALA A 171 -9.25 -16.13 10.04
C ALA A 171 -10.11 -15.16 9.22
N LEU A 172 -10.55 -14.08 9.85
CA LEU A 172 -11.41 -13.06 9.28
C LEU A 172 -10.62 -11.74 9.20
N LEU A 173 -10.58 -11.12 8.03
CA LEU A 173 -9.82 -9.92 7.75
C LEU A 173 -10.67 -8.65 7.89
N THR A 174 -10.03 -7.54 8.24
CA THR A 174 -10.60 -6.20 8.02
C THR A 174 -10.41 -5.77 6.57
N PRO A 175 -11.15 -4.76 6.07
CA PRO A 175 -10.86 -4.16 4.77
C PRO A 175 -9.42 -3.66 4.64
N GLY A 176 -8.86 -3.09 5.71
CA GLY A 176 -7.46 -2.67 5.75
C GLY A 176 -6.48 -3.84 5.58
N GLU A 177 -6.75 -5.01 6.18
CA GLU A 177 -5.94 -6.21 5.99
C GLU A 177 -6.08 -6.79 4.57
N VAL A 178 -7.26 -6.71 3.96
CA VAL A 178 -7.44 -7.09 2.53
C VAL A 178 -6.64 -6.15 1.63
N ARG A 179 -6.65 -4.83 1.90
CA ARG A 179 -5.85 -3.84 1.18
C ARG A 179 -4.36 -4.15 1.30
N THR A 180 -3.88 -4.48 2.50
CA THR A 180 -2.50 -4.90 2.74
C THR A 180 -2.15 -6.15 1.92
N PHE A 181 -3.05 -7.13 1.84
CA PHE A 181 -2.82 -8.32 1.02
C PHE A 181 -2.68 -7.97 -0.47
N LEU A 182 -3.56 -7.14 -1.01
CA LEU A 182 -3.47 -6.66 -2.40
C LEU A 182 -2.15 -5.92 -2.64
N HIS A 183 -1.73 -5.07 -1.70
CA HIS A 183 -0.47 -4.35 -1.75
C HIS A 183 0.73 -5.30 -1.90
N GLU A 184 0.91 -6.19 -0.94
CA GLU A 184 2.03 -7.15 -0.97
C GLU A 184 1.95 -8.09 -2.18
N PHE A 185 0.73 -8.42 -2.61
CA PHE A 185 0.53 -9.20 -3.82
C PHE A 185 0.94 -8.45 -5.10
N GLY A 186 0.77 -7.13 -5.14
CA GLY A 186 1.28 -6.29 -6.22
C GLY A 186 2.80 -6.35 -6.34
N HIS A 187 3.53 -6.33 -5.21
CA HIS A 187 4.97 -6.59 -5.18
C HIS A 187 5.30 -8.02 -5.64
N ALA A 188 4.50 -9.01 -5.23
CA ALA A 188 4.70 -10.39 -5.70
C ALA A 188 4.55 -10.52 -7.22
N LEU A 189 3.56 -9.86 -7.82
CA LEU A 189 3.41 -9.81 -9.27
C LEU A 189 4.60 -9.15 -9.95
N HIS A 190 5.13 -8.07 -9.38
CA HIS A 190 6.34 -7.40 -9.89
C HIS A 190 7.55 -8.34 -9.89
N GLY A 191 7.76 -9.10 -8.82
CA GLY A 191 8.80 -10.14 -8.76
C GLY A 191 8.52 -11.31 -9.69
N MET A 192 7.26 -11.78 -9.76
CA MET A 192 6.86 -12.96 -10.52
C MET A 192 7.01 -12.78 -12.04
N PHE A 193 6.68 -11.60 -12.55
CA PHE A 193 6.79 -11.29 -13.98
C PHE A 193 8.16 -10.82 -14.41
N ALA A 194 9.10 -10.68 -13.50
CA ALA A 194 10.45 -10.22 -13.80
C ALA A 194 11.10 -11.01 -14.93
N SER A 195 11.82 -10.29 -15.82
CA SER A 195 12.51 -10.82 -16.97
C SER A 195 13.83 -10.06 -17.20
N ALA A 196 14.70 -10.06 -16.18
CA ALA A 196 15.99 -9.39 -16.22
C ALA A 196 17.14 -10.40 -16.41
N ARG A 197 18.23 -9.93 -17.01
CA ARG A 197 19.44 -10.75 -17.10
C ARG A 197 20.14 -10.88 -15.75
N TYR A 198 20.13 -9.81 -14.97
CA TYR A 198 20.83 -9.73 -13.69
C TYR A 198 19.81 -9.63 -12.56
N SER A 199 20.01 -10.40 -11.49
CA SER A 199 19.14 -10.39 -10.31
C SER A 199 19.01 -9.00 -9.67
N SER A 200 20.10 -8.21 -9.68
CA SER A 200 20.11 -6.86 -9.11
C SER A 200 19.24 -5.83 -9.88
N LEU A 201 18.75 -6.19 -11.07
CA LEU A 201 17.84 -5.36 -11.89
C LEU A 201 16.46 -6.01 -12.03
N SER A 202 16.18 -7.07 -11.26
CA SER A 202 15.01 -7.91 -11.42
C SER A 202 13.89 -7.49 -10.47
N GLY A 203 12.65 -7.56 -10.96
CA GLY A 203 11.44 -7.38 -10.15
C GLY A 203 11.44 -6.07 -9.36
N THR A 204 11.34 -6.17 -8.04
CA THR A 204 11.26 -5.03 -7.11
C THR A 204 12.60 -4.30 -6.89
N ASN A 205 13.70 -4.73 -7.53
CA ASN A 205 14.99 -4.03 -7.51
C ASN A 205 14.97 -2.81 -8.46
N VAL A 206 14.10 -1.87 -8.21
CA VAL A 206 13.90 -0.62 -8.95
C VAL A 206 14.12 0.59 -8.03
N VAL A 207 14.11 1.80 -8.61
CA VAL A 207 14.22 3.03 -7.81
C VAL A 207 13.05 3.15 -6.82
N ARG A 208 13.33 3.70 -5.63
CA ARG A 208 12.38 3.70 -4.50
C ARG A 208 11.07 4.45 -4.78
N ASP A 209 11.10 5.48 -5.57
CA ASP A 209 9.91 6.25 -5.98
C ASP A 209 9.09 5.59 -7.13
N PHE A 210 9.42 4.32 -7.46
CA PHE A 210 8.68 3.52 -8.43
C PHE A 210 8.23 2.16 -7.88
N VAL A 211 8.93 1.64 -6.86
CA VAL A 211 8.69 0.28 -6.34
C VAL A 211 7.27 0.07 -5.84
N GLU A 212 6.63 1.12 -5.32
CA GLU A 212 5.27 1.04 -4.78
C GLU A 212 4.16 1.17 -5.85
N LEU A 213 4.50 1.48 -7.10
CA LEU A 213 3.48 1.57 -8.16
C LEU A 213 2.69 0.27 -8.35
N PRO A 214 3.31 -0.92 -8.48
CA PRO A 214 2.55 -2.16 -8.65
C PRO A 214 1.73 -2.56 -7.41
N SER A 215 2.25 -2.31 -6.21
CA SER A 215 1.56 -2.63 -4.96
C SER A 215 0.33 -1.74 -4.74
N GLN A 216 0.48 -0.44 -4.82
CA GLN A 216 -0.61 0.51 -4.66
C GLN A 216 -1.64 0.41 -5.79
N LEU A 217 -1.23 0.09 -7.02
CA LEU A 217 -2.16 -0.16 -8.12
C LEU A 217 -3.14 -1.29 -7.77
N MET A 218 -2.65 -2.39 -7.19
CA MET A 218 -3.52 -3.52 -6.83
C MET A 218 -4.53 -3.19 -5.75
N GLU A 219 -4.24 -2.28 -4.85
CA GLU A 219 -5.16 -1.84 -3.79
C GLU A 219 -6.48 -1.28 -4.33
N ASN A 220 -6.46 -0.64 -5.51
CA ASN A 220 -7.62 0.02 -6.09
C ASN A 220 -8.79 -0.96 -6.35
N TRP A 221 -8.51 -2.25 -6.60
CA TRP A 221 -9.57 -3.24 -6.83
C TRP A 221 -10.46 -3.47 -5.60
N LEU A 222 -9.95 -3.24 -4.37
CA LEU A 222 -10.80 -3.34 -3.18
C LEU A 222 -11.98 -2.37 -3.20
N ASP A 223 -11.79 -1.21 -3.82
CA ASP A 223 -12.82 -0.17 -3.94
C ASP A 223 -13.75 -0.38 -5.15
N GLU A 224 -13.47 -1.41 -5.98
CA GLU A 224 -14.28 -1.77 -7.13
C GLU A 224 -15.39 -2.76 -6.75
N ARG A 225 -16.60 -2.25 -6.66
CA ARG A 225 -17.80 -3.03 -6.31
C ARG A 225 -17.93 -4.34 -7.09
N THR A 226 -17.62 -4.34 -8.37
CA THR A 226 -17.70 -5.53 -9.23
C THR A 226 -16.74 -6.63 -8.79
N TRP A 227 -15.56 -6.29 -8.31
CA TRP A 227 -14.63 -7.27 -7.75
C TRP A 227 -15.04 -7.70 -6.34
N LEU A 228 -15.40 -6.75 -5.48
CA LEU A 228 -15.81 -7.00 -4.10
C LEU A 228 -16.95 -8.02 -4.03
N LEU A 229 -17.97 -7.90 -4.88
CA LEU A 229 -19.13 -8.80 -4.93
C LEU A 229 -18.79 -10.22 -5.40
N THR A 230 -17.63 -10.46 -5.96
CA THR A 230 -17.24 -11.83 -6.39
C THR A 230 -16.94 -12.74 -5.20
N PHE A 231 -16.47 -12.19 -4.07
CA PHE A 231 -15.98 -12.98 -2.93
C PHE A 231 -16.53 -12.58 -1.56
N ALA A 232 -16.94 -11.31 -1.37
CA ALA A 232 -17.37 -10.81 -0.06
C ALA A 232 -18.68 -11.50 0.37
N ARG A 233 -18.55 -12.55 1.17
CA ARG A 233 -19.66 -13.40 1.67
C ARG A 233 -19.44 -13.74 3.12
N HIS A 234 -20.52 -13.71 3.90
CA HIS A 234 -20.49 -14.08 5.30
C HIS A 234 -19.95 -15.49 5.48
N TYR A 235 -19.00 -15.67 6.38
CA TYR A 235 -18.26 -16.92 6.55
C TYR A 235 -19.15 -18.11 6.97
N GLU A 236 -20.22 -17.90 7.75
CA GLU A 236 -21.16 -18.92 8.18
C GLU A 236 -22.33 -19.11 7.19
N SER A 237 -23.07 -18.02 6.91
CA SER A 237 -24.30 -18.12 6.11
C SER A 237 -24.06 -18.21 4.61
N GLY A 238 -22.87 -17.75 4.12
CA GLY A 238 -22.58 -17.65 2.69
C GLY A 238 -23.32 -16.49 1.98
N GLU A 239 -24.10 -15.69 2.71
CA GLU A 239 -24.80 -14.55 2.16
C GLU A 239 -23.81 -13.49 1.68
N ALA A 240 -24.12 -12.83 0.57
CA ALA A 240 -23.30 -11.76 0.04
C ALA A 240 -23.28 -10.56 0.99
N LEU A 241 -22.20 -9.77 0.93
CA LEU A 241 -22.11 -8.50 1.65
C LEU A 241 -23.34 -7.63 1.33
N PRO A 242 -24.10 -7.18 2.35
CA PRO A 242 -25.33 -6.42 2.16
C PRO A 242 -25.09 -5.11 1.40
N GLU A 243 -26.02 -4.79 0.52
CA GLU A 243 -26.01 -3.55 -0.27
C GLU A 243 -25.84 -2.30 0.60
N GLU A 244 -26.48 -2.28 1.75
CA GLU A 244 -26.42 -1.18 2.71
C GLU A 244 -24.98 -0.97 3.24
N LEU A 245 -24.26 -2.04 3.54
CA LEU A 245 -22.86 -1.96 3.97
C LEU A 245 -21.94 -1.47 2.85
N ILE A 246 -22.19 -1.90 1.60
CA ILE A 246 -21.44 -1.41 0.44
C ILE A 246 -21.63 0.10 0.27
N GLN A 247 -22.88 0.59 0.37
CA GLN A 247 -23.18 2.01 0.28
C GLN A 247 -22.50 2.82 1.40
N ARG A 248 -22.45 2.29 2.62
CA ARG A 248 -21.71 2.91 3.73
C ARG A 248 -20.21 2.95 3.49
N MET A 249 -19.63 1.89 2.93
CA MET A 249 -18.22 1.87 2.51
C MET A 249 -17.93 2.93 1.44
N GLU A 250 -18.79 3.03 0.42
CA GLU A 250 -18.67 4.04 -0.63
C GLU A 250 -18.76 5.47 -0.07
N GLN A 251 -19.68 5.72 0.86
CA GLN A 251 -19.82 7.02 1.54
C GLN A 251 -18.61 7.36 2.41
N ALA A 252 -18.04 6.37 3.09
CA ALA A 252 -16.88 6.54 3.94
C ALA A 252 -15.54 6.58 3.16
N ARG A 253 -15.56 6.36 1.86
CA ARG A 253 -14.34 6.23 1.02
C ARG A 253 -13.38 7.42 1.15
N HIS A 254 -13.92 8.63 1.29
CA HIS A 254 -13.13 9.86 1.42
C HIS A 254 -13.06 10.37 2.85
N PHE A 255 -13.36 9.51 3.83
CA PHE A 255 -13.33 9.89 5.23
C PHE A 255 -11.89 10.19 5.68
N LEU A 256 -11.66 11.41 6.12
CA LEU A 256 -10.37 11.92 6.62
C LEU A 256 -9.20 11.76 5.64
N VAL A 257 -9.47 11.77 4.33
CA VAL A 257 -8.45 11.63 3.29
C VAL A 257 -7.42 12.76 3.33
N GLY A 258 -7.86 13.99 3.61
CA GLY A 258 -6.98 15.15 3.73
C GLY A 258 -6.04 15.02 4.93
N TYR A 259 -6.56 14.65 6.09
CA TYR A 259 -5.74 14.42 7.28
C TYR A 259 -4.73 13.29 7.08
N ALA A 260 -5.18 12.17 6.52
CA ALA A 260 -4.31 11.03 6.23
C ALA A 260 -3.19 11.41 5.24
N ALA A 261 -3.52 12.16 4.18
CA ALA A 261 -2.54 12.65 3.22
C ALA A 261 -1.51 13.58 3.89
N CYS A 262 -1.95 14.59 4.66
CA CYS A 262 -1.05 15.49 5.39
C CYS A 262 -0.13 14.72 6.35
N ARG A 263 -0.64 13.67 7.01
CA ARG A 263 0.18 12.81 7.87
C ARG A 263 1.28 12.09 7.08
N GLN A 264 0.96 11.52 5.92
CA GLN A 264 1.96 10.87 5.07
C GLN A 264 2.99 11.87 4.53
N LEU A 265 2.54 13.06 4.12
CA LEU A 265 3.44 14.14 3.68
C LEU A 265 4.38 14.58 4.79
N SER A 266 3.92 14.63 6.06
CA SER A 266 4.78 14.97 7.20
C SER A 266 5.96 14.02 7.34
N PHE A 267 5.76 12.72 7.11
CA PHE A 267 6.83 11.73 7.12
C PHE A 267 7.82 11.94 5.97
N GLY A 268 7.34 12.30 4.78
CA GLY A 268 8.20 12.67 3.65
C GLY A 268 9.07 13.90 3.95
N TYR A 269 8.51 14.94 4.57
CA TYR A 269 9.30 16.11 4.99
C TYR A 269 10.34 15.75 6.06
N LEU A 270 9.96 14.91 7.03
CA LEU A 270 10.88 14.49 8.08
C LEU A 270 12.06 13.68 7.52
N ASP A 271 11.76 12.71 6.64
CA ASP A 271 12.77 11.91 5.95
C ASP A 271 13.75 12.79 5.18
N MET A 272 13.22 13.68 4.34
CA MET A 272 14.06 14.59 3.56
C MET A 272 14.88 15.55 4.43
N ALA A 273 14.33 16.04 5.54
CA ALA A 273 15.06 16.90 6.45
C ALA A 273 16.29 16.18 7.04
N TRP A 274 16.15 14.91 7.45
CA TRP A 274 17.27 14.13 7.96
C TRP A 274 18.34 13.82 6.89
N HIS A 275 17.92 13.52 5.67
CA HIS A 275 18.80 12.99 4.63
C HIS A 275 19.32 14.05 3.62
N THR A 276 18.97 15.32 3.80
CA THR A 276 19.54 16.44 3.03
C THR A 276 20.51 17.31 3.83
N ILE A 277 20.90 16.88 5.02
CA ILE A 277 21.90 17.56 5.85
C ILE A 277 23.26 17.49 5.17
N THR A 278 23.87 18.64 4.92
CA THR A 278 25.19 18.75 4.27
C THR A 278 26.33 19.09 5.22
N GLU A 279 26.01 19.54 6.42
CA GLU A 279 27.00 19.91 7.44
C GLU A 279 26.93 18.93 8.61
N PRO A 280 28.04 18.67 9.31
CA PRO A 280 28.05 17.84 10.50
C PRO A 280 27.07 18.35 11.55
N LEU A 281 26.28 17.44 12.12
CA LEU A 281 25.40 17.76 13.24
C LEU A 281 26.28 18.13 14.46
N GLY A 282 25.99 19.26 15.09
CA GLY A 282 26.71 19.71 16.30
C GLY A 282 26.42 18.81 17.51
N GLU A 283 27.34 18.80 18.46
CA GLU A 283 27.11 18.18 19.77
C GLU A 283 25.90 18.86 20.45
N GLY A 284 24.95 18.06 20.94
CA GLY A 284 23.77 18.55 21.66
C GLY A 284 22.59 18.96 20.76
N LEU A 285 22.50 18.43 19.52
CA LEU A 285 21.32 18.60 18.70
C LEU A 285 20.06 18.20 19.47
N ASP A 286 19.10 19.10 19.58
CA ASP A 286 17.75 18.78 20.06
C ASP A 286 16.97 18.10 18.93
N THR A 287 16.96 16.77 18.96
CA THR A 287 16.29 15.92 17.96
C THR A 287 14.79 16.22 17.88
N LYS A 288 14.16 16.54 19.02
CA LYS A 288 12.73 16.87 19.04
C LYS A 288 12.44 18.20 18.34
N ALA A 289 13.22 19.22 18.64
CA ALA A 289 13.08 20.52 17.98
C ALA A 289 13.36 20.41 16.48
N PHE A 290 14.35 19.61 16.07
CA PHE A 290 14.63 19.33 14.65
C PHE A 290 13.44 18.67 13.96
N GLU A 291 12.88 17.62 14.57
CA GLU A 291 11.71 16.90 14.04
C GLU A 291 10.50 17.83 13.90
N GLU A 292 10.17 18.59 14.97
CA GLU A 292 9.06 19.52 14.95
C GLU A 292 9.21 20.59 13.85
N GLN A 293 10.41 21.12 13.65
CA GLN A 293 10.68 22.04 12.56
C GLN A 293 10.54 21.40 11.17
N ALA A 294 11.00 20.17 11.01
CA ALA A 294 11.00 19.47 9.72
C ALA A 294 9.61 19.27 9.15
N TRP A 295 8.65 18.89 9.99
CA TRP A 295 7.30 18.53 9.54
C TRP A 295 6.18 19.53 9.89
N GLN A 296 6.50 20.64 10.60
CA GLN A 296 5.51 21.62 11.09
C GLN A 296 4.51 22.09 10.04
N ARG A 297 4.92 22.17 8.77
CA ARG A 297 4.07 22.62 7.67
C ARG A 297 2.97 21.64 7.29
N ALA A 298 3.12 20.35 7.60
CA ALA A 298 2.18 19.28 7.27
C ALA A 298 1.41 18.75 8.49
N VAL A 299 1.93 18.98 9.70
CA VAL A 299 1.27 18.56 10.95
C VAL A 299 0.10 19.51 11.27
N LEU A 300 -1.03 18.92 11.67
CA LEU A 300 -2.27 19.63 11.96
C LEU A 300 -2.54 19.75 13.47
N LEU A 301 -2.23 18.72 14.24
CA LEU A 301 -2.35 18.74 15.69
C LEU A 301 -1.09 19.33 16.34
N ALA A 302 -1.27 20.00 17.48
CA ALA A 302 -0.13 20.52 18.23
C ALA A 302 0.89 19.40 18.55
N PRO A 303 2.20 19.71 18.56
CA PRO A 303 3.21 18.73 18.95
C PRO A 303 2.94 18.19 20.35
N SER A 304 3.15 16.90 20.55
CA SER A 304 3.01 16.27 21.86
C SER A 304 3.96 16.90 22.87
N PRO A 305 3.49 17.31 24.06
CA PRO A 305 4.37 17.78 25.14
C PRO A 305 5.22 16.67 25.73
N ALA A 306 4.88 15.39 25.48
CA ALA A 306 5.63 14.24 25.94
C ALA A 306 7.00 14.15 25.21
N PRO A 307 8.01 13.50 25.81
CA PRO A 307 9.32 13.31 25.18
C PRO A 307 9.29 12.25 24.06
N CYS A 308 8.17 12.19 23.32
CA CYS A 308 8.00 11.29 22.18
C CYS A 308 8.64 11.90 20.95
N GLN A 309 9.39 11.09 20.21
CA GLN A 309 10.06 11.48 18.97
C GLN A 309 9.82 10.40 17.93
N MET A 310 9.27 10.77 16.79
CA MET A 310 9.05 9.84 15.66
C MET A 310 10.38 9.32 15.12
N SER A 311 11.37 10.18 15.00
CA SER A 311 12.70 9.84 14.48
C SER A 311 13.36 8.68 15.19
N THR A 312 13.14 8.50 16.51
CA THR A 312 13.75 7.41 17.29
C THR A 312 13.11 6.04 17.06
N SER A 313 11.92 6.00 16.44
CA SER A 313 11.18 4.77 16.13
C SER A 313 10.92 4.58 14.65
N PHE A 314 11.37 5.52 13.80
CA PHE A 314 11.07 5.52 12.37
C PHE A 314 12.00 4.57 11.60
N GLY A 315 11.78 3.26 11.78
CA GLY A 315 12.57 2.22 11.14
C GLY A 315 12.62 2.32 9.61
N HIS A 316 11.55 2.75 8.94
CA HIS A 316 11.51 2.89 7.49
C HIS A 316 12.69 3.71 6.94
N ILE A 317 12.97 4.89 7.52
CA ILE A 317 13.98 5.82 7.00
C ILE A 317 15.39 5.58 7.56
N PHE A 318 15.54 4.83 8.65
CA PHE A 318 16.86 4.59 9.26
C PHE A 318 17.36 3.15 9.14
N SER A 319 16.47 2.17 8.95
CA SER A 319 16.84 0.75 8.84
C SER A 319 16.05 -0.03 7.78
N GLY A 320 14.95 0.53 7.26
CA GLY A 320 14.03 -0.13 6.34
C GLY A 320 14.32 0.11 4.85
N GLY A 321 15.41 0.82 4.51
CA GLY A 321 15.79 1.07 3.12
C GLY A 321 15.06 2.22 2.41
N TYR A 322 14.31 3.05 3.16
CA TYR A 322 13.61 4.24 2.64
C TYR A 322 14.27 5.56 3.03
N ALA A 323 15.56 5.57 3.36
CA ALA A 323 16.34 6.78 3.61
C ALA A 323 16.31 7.68 2.36
N ALA A 324 15.90 8.94 2.52
CA ALA A 324 15.59 9.88 1.43
C ALA A 324 14.62 9.29 0.37
N GLY A 325 13.73 8.38 0.79
CA GLY A 325 12.88 7.62 -0.11
C GLY A 325 11.43 7.44 0.38
N TYR A 326 11.08 7.92 1.58
CA TYR A 326 9.72 7.79 2.11
C TYR A 326 8.67 8.53 1.25
N TYR A 327 9.04 9.63 0.62
CA TYR A 327 8.21 10.34 -0.36
C TYR A 327 7.72 9.42 -1.49
N GLY A 328 8.43 8.32 -1.73
CA GLY A 328 8.13 7.34 -2.77
C GLY A 328 6.72 6.78 -2.68
N TYR A 329 6.15 6.65 -1.47
CA TYR A 329 4.75 6.24 -1.30
C TYR A 329 3.78 7.24 -1.93
N LYS A 330 3.96 8.54 -1.69
CA LYS A 330 3.11 9.57 -2.31
C LYS A 330 3.43 9.78 -3.79
N TRP A 331 4.67 9.61 -4.19
CA TRP A 331 5.05 9.59 -5.61
C TRP A 331 4.34 8.47 -6.35
N ALA A 332 4.39 7.25 -5.81
CA ALA A 332 3.75 6.08 -6.39
C ALA A 332 2.22 6.18 -6.39
N GLU A 333 1.60 6.82 -5.38
CA GLU A 333 0.16 7.09 -5.39
C GLU A 333 -0.27 7.99 -6.57
N VAL A 334 0.57 8.94 -6.96
CA VAL A 334 0.32 9.74 -8.18
C VAL A 334 0.37 8.86 -9.42
N LEU A 335 1.35 7.94 -9.48
CA LEU A 335 1.49 7.02 -10.60
C LEU A 335 0.36 6.00 -10.64
N ASP A 336 0.02 5.39 -9.51
CA ASP A 336 -1.01 4.35 -9.43
C ASP A 336 -2.39 4.89 -9.77
N ALA A 337 -2.76 6.07 -9.27
CA ALA A 337 -4.05 6.68 -9.55
C ALA A 337 -4.24 6.95 -11.05
N ASP A 338 -3.22 7.46 -11.75
CA ASP A 338 -3.30 7.65 -13.20
C ASP A 338 -3.17 6.31 -13.96
N ALA A 339 -2.40 5.34 -13.45
CA ALA A 339 -2.34 4.00 -14.03
C ALA A 339 -3.70 3.28 -13.91
N PHE A 340 -4.35 3.37 -12.74
CA PHE A 340 -5.68 2.78 -12.54
C PHE A 340 -6.76 3.48 -13.37
N ALA A 341 -6.63 4.78 -13.64
CA ALA A 341 -7.51 5.48 -14.57
C ALA A 341 -7.53 4.84 -15.97
N ALA A 342 -6.41 4.26 -16.45
CA ALA A 342 -6.41 3.49 -17.69
C ALA A 342 -7.29 2.25 -17.61
N PHE A 343 -7.27 1.53 -16.48
CA PHE A 343 -8.18 0.39 -16.27
C PHE A 343 -9.64 0.83 -16.16
N GLN A 344 -9.92 1.97 -15.55
CA GLN A 344 -11.29 2.51 -15.51
C GLN A 344 -11.79 2.93 -16.89
N GLU A 345 -10.93 3.51 -17.73
CA GLU A 345 -11.24 3.93 -19.10
C GLU A 345 -11.44 2.73 -20.06
N GLU A 346 -10.62 1.69 -19.92
CA GLU A 346 -10.53 0.54 -20.84
C GLU A 346 -11.22 -0.73 -20.31
N GLY A 347 -11.66 -0.70 -19.04
CA GLY A 347 -12.27 -1.82 -18.30
C GLY A 347 -11.36 -2.36 -17.20
N ILE A 348 -11.89 -2.38 -15.96
CA ILE A 348 -11.10 -2.77 -14.77
C ILE A 348 -10.57 -4.22 -14.81
N PHE A 349 -11.09 -5.06 -15.70
CA PHE A 349 -10.62 -6.43 -15.95
C PHE A 349 -10.02 -6.60 -17.36
N SER A 350 -9.63 -5.49 -18.03
CA SER A 350 -9.05 -5.52 -19.36
C SER A 350 -7.71 -6.27 -19.37
N ARG A 351 -7.68 -7.41 -20.04
CA ARG A 351 -6.44 -8.18 -20.27
C ARG A 351 -5.44 -7.44 -21.17
N GLU A 352 -5.93 -6.57 -22.03
CA GLU A 352 -5.08 -5.77 -22.90
C GLU A 352 -4.31 -4.74 -22.08
N THR A 353 -5.00 -3.99 -21.21
CA THR A 353 -4.41 -3.01 -20.30
C THR A 353 -3.47 -3.68 -19.32
N ALA A 354 -3.89 -4.78 -18.69
CA ALA A 354 -3.06 -5.58 -17.80
C ALA A 354 -1.81 -6.14 -18.51
N GLY A 355 -1.96 -6.65 -19.73
CA GLY A 355 -0.85 -7.14 -20.55
C GLY A 355 0.14 -6.03 -20.92
N ARG A 356 -0.35 -4.82 -21.20
CA ARG A 356 0.50 -3.64 -21.41
C ARG A 356 1.24 -3.26 -20.13
N PHE A 357 0.56 -3.23 -18.98
CA PHE A 357 1.21 -2.97 -17.68
C PHE A 357 2.26 -4.04 -17.33
N ARG A 358 1.94 -5.33 -17.58
CA ARG A 358 2.91 -6.43 -17.40
C ARG A 358 4.15 -6.21 -18.25
N ARG A 359 4.01 -5.92 -19.56
CA ARG A 359 5.14 -5.77 -20.47
C ARG A 359 5.98 -4.53 -20.18
N GLU A 360 5.35 -3.39 -19.96
CA GLU A 360 6.05 -2.10 -19.87
C GLU A 360 6.56 -1.79 -18.46
N VAL A 361 5.94 -2.39 -17.42
CA VAL A 361 6.26 -2.10 -16.01
C VAL A 361 6.76 -3.36 -15.30
N LEU A 362 5.89 -4.38 -15.10
CA LEU A 362 6.18 -5.49 -14.20
C LEU A 362 7.36 -6.38 -14.68
N SER A 363 7.53 -6.56 -16.00
CA SER A 363 8.59 -7.42 -16.52
C SER A 363 9.95 -6.74 -16.66
N GLU A 364 9.98 -5.42 -16.51
CA GLU A 364 11.18 -4.66 -16.87
C GLU A 364 12.18 -4.52 -15.72
N GLY A 365 11.74 -4.49 -14.46
CA GLY A 365 12.64 -4.18 -13.35
C GLY A 365 13.36 -2.84 -13.59
N ASP A 366 14.67 -2.79 -13.30
CA ASP A 366 15.50 -1.59 -13.49
C ASP A 366 16.32 -1.62 -14.80
N LYS A 367 15.82 -2.29 -15.85
CA LYS A 367 16.46 -2.35 -17.16
C LYS A 367 16.39 -1.04 -17.93
N ARG A 368 15.38 -0.24 -17.68
CA ARG A 368 15.15 1.09 -18.25
C ARG A 368 14.79 2.08 -17.13
N ASP A 369 14.96 3.36 -17.41
CA ASP A 369 14.53 4.43 -16.50
C ASP A 369 13.04 4.29 -16.18
N ALA A 370 12.68 4.38 -14.89
CA ALA A 370 11.31 4.20 -14.40
C ALA A 370 10.30 5.17 -15.04
N GLU A 371 10.72 6.40 -15.35
CA GLU A 371 9.89 7.38 -16.04
C GLU A 371 9.54 6.89 -17.47
N GLN A 372 10.52 6.30 -18.19
CA GLN A 372 10.28 5.73 -19.51
C GLN A 372 9.37 4.50 -19.46
N LEU A 373 9.47 3.67 -18.41
CA LEU A 373 8.57 2.52 -18.20
C LEU A 373 7.14 3.00 -18.04
N TYR A 374 6.95 4.00 -17.16
CA TYR A 374 5.64 4.59 -16.91
C TYR A 374 5.03 5.21 -18.18
N GLU A 375 5.80 6.03 -18.90
CA GLU A 375 5.34 6.66 -20.14
C GLU A 375 5.05 5.64 -21.24
N ALA A 376 5.80 4.54 -21.33
CA ALA A 376 5.53 3.46 -22.27
C ALA A 376 4.17 2.77 -21.97
N PHE A 377 3.80 2.63 -20.70
CA PHE A 377 2.51 2.12 -20.31
C PHE A 377 1.38 3.14 -20.53
N ARG A 378 1.56 4.37 -20.04
CA ARG A 378 0.47 5.36 -19.93
C ARG A 378 0.35 6.30 -21.13
N GLY A 379 1.43 6.43 -21.92
CA GLY A 379 1.49 7.32 -23.08
C GLY A 379 1.70 8.80 -22.75
N LYS A 380 1.90 9.15 -21.48
CA LYS A 380 2.09 10.52 -20.98
C LYS A 380 2.83 10.53 -19.66
N ALA A 381 3.40 11.68 -19.30
CA ALA A 381 3.95 11.92 -17.97
C ALA A 381 2.85 11.95 -16.90
N PRO A 382 3.13 11.53 -15.64
CA PRO A 382 2.16 11.57 -14.56
C PRO A 382 1.87 13.00 -14.10
N THR A 383 0.62 13.23 -13.63
CA THR A 383 0.22 14.47 -12.95
C THR A 383 -0.55 14.10 -11.68
N ILE A 384 -0.64 15.01 -10.71
CA ILE A 384 -1.38 14.78 -9.46
C ILE A 384 -2.91 14.72 -9.68
N ASP A 385 -3.41 15.11 -10.85
CA ASP A 385 -4.84 15.27 -11.10
C ASP A 385 -5.66 13.99 -10.92
N ALA A 386 -5.08 12.83 -11.30
CA ALA A 386 -5.77 11.54 -11.16
C ALA A 386 -5.92 11.18 -9.68
N LEU A 387 -4.87 11.40 -8.88
CA LEU A 387 -4.89 11.19 -7.43
C LEU A 387 -5.93 12.10 -6.77
N LEU A 388 -5.91 13.39 -7.07
CA LEU A 388 -6.85 14.35 -6.50
C LEU A 388 -8.31 14.01 -6.86
N ARG A 389 -8.57 13.55 -8.09
CA ARG A 389 -9.92 13.08 -8.49
C ARG A 389 -10.32 11.83 -7.74
N ARG A 390 -9.43 10.83 -7.60
CA ARG A 390 -9.68 9.59 -6.84
C ARG A 390 -10.06 9.89 -5.41
N ASP A 391 -9.38 10.84 -4.80
CA ASP A 391 -9.55 11.21 -3.39
C ASP A 391 -10.67 12.23 -3.16
N GLY A 392 -11.41 12.62 -4.23
CA GLY A 392 -12.50 13.60 -4.13
C GLY A 392 -12.05 15.02 -3.83
N VAL A 393 -10.76 15.31 -4.02
CA VAL A 393 -10.17 16.65 -3.85
C VAL A 393 -10.41 17.44 -5.13
N LYS A 394 -11.07 18.59 -5.01
CA LYS A 394 -11.28 19.47 -6.15
C LYS A 394 -9.93 20.14 -6.51
N ALA A 395 -9.50 19.91 -7.75
CA ALA A 395 -8.37 20.61 -8.33
C ALA A 395 -8.68 22.10 -8.52
#